data_8fc98e50dbde6f6d65716d2bfc7d286d
#
_entry.id   8fc98e50dbde6f6d65716d2bfc7d286d
#
_cell.length_a   1.000
_cell.length_b   1.000
_cell.length_c   1.000
_cell.angle_alpha   90.00
_cell.angle_beta   90.00
_cell.angle_gamma   90.00
#
_symmetry.space_group_name_H-M   'P 1'
#
loop_
_entity.id
_entity.type
_entity.pdbx_description
1 polymer ?
#
loop_
_entity_poly.entity_id
_entity_poly.type
_entity_poly.pdbx_seq_one_letter_code
_entity_poly.pdbx_strand_id
1 'polypeptide(L)'
;QIVTDKVWPELAFGLESLGEDHEVIRRRVAEMSSYFGIEGWFGKKTNELSGGQKQLLNLASVMVMQPNILILDEPTSRLDPIAASDFIATICKMNRELSLTVIIAEHRLEELLPVADSVTVMENGRVIAACAPREVSGRLKVISENQRMLSALPSATRIFEKLGLPGICPLTVREGRDFLEKSFGGAPIAEYKEKPYTHSDSAAIELKNVWFRYERNLPDVLKSTSLKVFEGESYFVLGGNGVGKTTALGVIAGLNSAYRGKTVILGKKIKEYRGAA
;
A
#
# COMPACT_ATOMS: atom_id res chain seq x y z
N GLN A 1 -1.82 2.16 -17.81
CA GLN A 1 -2.69 3.36 -17.66
C GLN A 1 -4.05 3.04 -18.26
N ILE A 2 -5.16 3.33 -17.54
CA ILE A 2 -6.53 3.11 -18.04
C ILE A 2 -6.80 4.08 -19.20
N VAL A 3 -7.30 3.54 -20.31
CA VAL A 3 -7.54 4.24 -21.58
C VAL A 3 -9.03 4.40 -21.85
N THR A 4 -9.85 3.43 -21.41
CA THR A 4 -11.28 3.40 -21.73
C THR A 4 -12.17 3.73 -20.52
N ASP A 5 -13.44 4.11 -20.79
CA ASP A 5 -14.40 4.48 -19.74
C ASP A 5 -15.07 3.30 -19.05
N LYS A 6 -14.94 2.09 -19.59
CA LYS A 6 -15.59 0.87 -19.08
C LYS A 6 -14.60 -0.27 -18.94
N VAL A 7 -14.87 -1.18 -18.01
CA VAL A 7 -13.99 -2.30 -17.68
C VAL A 7 -13.82 -3.28 -18.84
N TRP A 8 -14.89 -3.69 -19.51
CA TRP A 8 -14.77 -4.67 -20.58
C TRP A 8 -13.94 -4.16 -21.78
N PRO A 9 -14.19 -2.96 -22.34
CA PRO A 9 -13.32 -2.38 -23.37
C PRO A 9 -11.87 -2.24 -22.92
N GLU A 10 -11.62 -1.92 -21.65
CA GLU A 10 -10.26 -1.81 -21.12
C GLU A 10 -9.51 -3.13 -21.19
N LEU A 11 -10.19 -4.24 -20.87
CA LEU A 11 -9.62 -5.58 -20.97
C LEU A 11 -9.39 -6.02 -22.42
N ALA A 12 -10.28 -5.63 -23.32
CA ALA A 12 -10.21 -5.98 -24.74
C ALA A 12 -9.19 -5.14 -25.53
N PHE A 13 -8.91 -3.92 -25.09
CA PHE A 13 -8.16 -2.89 -25.81
C PHE A 13 -6.81 -3.37 -26.37
N GLY A 14 -6.04 -4.10 -25.57
CA GLY A 14 -4.74 -4.61 -26.00
C GLY A 14 -4.86 -5.62 -27.16
N LEU A 15 -5.81 -6.55 -27.08
CA LEU A 15 -6.04 -7.56 -28.11
C LEU A 15 -6.66 -6.97 -29.39
N GLU A 16 -7.58 -6.00 -29.24
CA GLU A 16 -8.14 -5.25 -30.37
C GLU A 16 -7.02 -4.49 -31.12
N SER A 17 -6.09 -3.88 -30.37
CA SER A 17 -4.94 -3.19 -30.96
C SER A 17 -3.97 -4.13 -31.69
N LEU A 18 -3.90 -5.40 -31.29
CA LEU A 18 -3.13 -6.44 -31.96
C LEU A 18 -3.85 -7.05 -33.15
N GLY A 19 -5.13 -6.71 -33.39
CA GLY A 19 -5.92 -7.22 -34.49
C GLY A 19 -6.42 -8.65 -34.30
N GLU A 20 -6.55 -9.10 -33.04
CA GLU A 20 -7.07 -10.44 -32.73
C GLU A 20 -8.57 -10.56 -33.07
N ASP A 21 -9.01 -11.78 -33.38
CA ASP A 21 -10.39 -12.06 -33.70
C ASP A 21 -11.32 -11.90 -32.49
N HIS A 22 -12.56 -11.44 -32.70
CA HIS A 22 -13.54 -11.21 -31.63
C HIS A 22 -13.79 -12.42 -30.73
N GLU A 23 -13.75 -13.64 -31.27
CA GLU A 23 -13.92 -14.87 -30.48
C GLU A 23 -12.73 -15.10 -29.56
N VAL A 24 -11.52 -14.84 -30.04
CA VAL A 24 -10.28 -14.93 -29.26
C VAL A 24 -10.30 -13.88 -28.13
N ILE A 25 -10.68 -12.63 -28.45
CA ILE A 25 -10.80 -11.56 -27.48
C ILE A 25 -11.77 -11.93 -26.36
N ARG A 26 -13.00 -12.36 -26.72
CA ARG A 26 -14.03 -12.75 -25.73
C ARG A 26 -13.55 -13.87 -24.82
N ARG A 27 -12.93 -14.91 -25.38
CA ARG A 27 -12.40 -16.03 -24.61
C ARG A 27 -11.30 -15.58 -23.64
N ARG A 28 -10.28 -14.89 -24.12
CA ARG A 28 -9.16 -14.45 -23.28
C ARG A 28 -9.59 -13.46 -22.19
N VAL A 29 -10.49 -12.53 -22.51
CA VAL A 29 -11.08 -11.62 -21.53
C VAL A 29 -11.86 -12.40 -20.47
N ALA A 30 -12.68 -13.38 -20.85
CA ALA A 30 -13.42 -14.19 -19.90
C ALA A 30 -12.49 -15.02 -19.00
N GLU A 31 -11.48 -15.68 -19.57
CA GLU A 31 -10.49 -16.47 -18.83
C GLU A 31 -9.75 -15.62 -17.78
N MET A 32 -9.21 -14.47 -18.20
CA MET A 32 -8.47 -13.60 -17.29
C MET A 32 -9.37 -12.91 -16.26
N SER A 33 -10.57 -12.52 -16.65
CA SER A 33 -11.53 -11.94 -15.71
C SER A 33 -11.92 -12.92 -14.61
N SER A 34 -12.10 -14.19 -14.96
CA SER A 34 -12.36 -15.25 -14.01
C SER A 34 -11.15 -15.50 -13.10
N TYR A 35 -9.96 -15.52 -13.67
CA TYR A 35 -8.71 -15.67 -12.90
C TYR A 35 -8.53 -14.58 -11.83
N PHE A 36 -8.88 -13.33 -12.18
CA PHE A 36 -8.79 -12.18 -11.29
C PHE A 36 -10.06 -11.94 -10.45
N GLY A 37 -11.16 -12.66 -10.70
CA GLY A 37 -12.44 -12.49 -10.00
C GLY A 37 -13.12 -11.16 -10.28
N ILE A 38 -12.99 -10.64 -11.51
CA ILE A 38 -13.47 -9.30 -11.89
C ILE A 38 -14.62 -9.30 -12.89
N GLU A 39 -15.24 -10.46 -13.17
CA GLU A 39 -16.37 -10.58 -14.11
C GLU A 39 -17.54 -9.68 -13.74
N GLY A 40 -17.79 -9.51 -12.44
CA GLY A 40 -18.83 -8.61 -11.92
C GLY A 40 -18.60 -7.13 -12.21
N TRP A 41 -17.44 -6.76 -12.79
CA TRP A 41 -17.10 -5.37 -13.09
C TRP A 41 -17.37 -4.96 -14.53
N PHE A 42 -17.67 -5.87 -15.44
CA PHE A 42 -17.78 -5.61 -16.88
C PHE A 42 -18.68 -4.43 -17.24
N GLY A 43 -19.80 -4.26 -16.52
CA GLY A 43 -20.72 -3.16 -16.74
C GLY A 43 -20.35 -1.86 -16.06
N LYS A 44 -19.34 -1.86 -15.17
CA LYS A 44 -18.94 -0.67 -14.41
C LYS A 44 -18.11 0.27 -15.28
N LYS A 45 -18.18 1.55 -14.93
CA LYS A 45 -17.24 2.55 -15.43
C LYS A 45 -15.93 2.44 -14.67
N THR A 46 -14.82 2.68 -15.35
CA THR A 46 -13.47 2.62 -14.75
C THR A 46 -13.27 3.64 -13.64
N ASN A 47 -13.97 4.79 -13.69
CA ASN A 47 -13.92 5.81 -12.63
C ASN A 47 -14.65 5.40 -11.33
N GLU A 48 -15.56 4.41 -11.38
CA GLU A 48 -16.26 3.87 -10.20
C GLU A 48 -15.39 2.90 -9.38
N LEU A 49 -14.25 2.47 -9.94
CA LEU A 49 -13.34 1.55 -9.30
C LEU A 49 -12.45 2.25 -8.26
N SER A 50 -12.16 1.56 -7.15
CA SER A 50 -11.16 2.00 -6.19
C SER A 50 -9.75 1.97 -6.79
N GLY A 51 -8.76 2.59 -6.10
CA GLY A 51 -7.36 2.59 -6.55
C GLY A 51 -6.80 1.18 -6.75
N GLY A 52 -7.04 0.27 -5.79
CA GLY A 52 -6.62 -1.13 -5.90
C GLY A 52 -7.32 -1.87 -7.03
N GLN A 53 -8.62 -1.65 -7.20
CA GLN A 53 -9.38 -2.24 -8.31
C GLN A 53 -8.89 -1.74 -9.68
N LYS A 54 -8.55 -0.45 -9.80
CA LYS A 54 -7.94 0.10 -11.03
C LYS A 54 -6.60 -0.54 -11.33
N GLN A 55 -5.77 -0.76 -10.31
CA GLN A 55 -4.46 -1.39 -10.49
C GLN A 55 -4.61 -2.86 -10.90
N LEU A 56 -5.58 -3.58 -10.30
CA LEU A 56 -5.89 -4.95 -10.70
C LEU A 56 -6.44 -5.03 -12.12
N LEU A 57 -7.28 -4.06 -12.53
CA LEU A 57 -7.77 -3.96 -13.90
C LEU A 57 -6.63 -3.71 -14.89
N ASN A 58 -5.69 -2.80 -14.58
CA ASN A 58 -4.50 -2.57 -15.41
C ASN A 58 -3.66 -3.84 -15.55
N LEU A 59 -3.47 -4.60 -14.47
CA LEU A 59 -2.75 -5.87 -14.53
C LEU A 59 -3.50 -6.88 -15.41
N ALA A 60 -4.82 -7.03 -15.21
CA ALA A 60 -5.65 -7.93 -15.99
C ALA A 60 -5.64 -7.59 -17.49
N SER A 61 -5.70 -6.28 -17.86
CA SER A 61 -5.67 -5.85 -19.27
C SER A 61 -4.35 -6.18 -19.98
N VAL A 62 -3.23 -6.20 -19.24
CA VAL A 62 -1.96 -6.67 -19.78
C VAL A 62 -1.93 -8.20 -19.88
N MET A 63 -2.46 -8.89 -18.87
CA MET A 63 -2.43 -10.36 -18.82
C MET A 63 -3.36 -11.04 -19.82
N VAL A 64 -4.41 -10.37 -20.29
CA VAL A 64 -5.24 -10.83 -21.41
C VAL A 64 -4.41 -11.11 -22.67
N MET A 65 -3.31 -10.35 -22.87
CA MET A 65 -2.38 -10.54 -23.99
C MET A 65 -1.41 -11.73 -23.80
N GLN A 66 -1.44 -12.39 -22.64
CA GLN A 66 -0.60 -13.55 -22.29
C GLN A 66 0.90 -13.30 -22.46
N PRO A 67 1.48 -12.26 -21.86
CA PRO A 67 2.91 -11.99 -21.96
C PRO A 67 3.72 -13.06 -21.22
N ASN A 68 4.94 -13.33 -21.69
CA ASN A 68 5.90 -14.18 -20.99
C ASN A 68 6.72 -13.42 -19.94
N ILE A 69 6.81 -12.10 -20.10
CA ILE A 69 7.57 -11.19 -19.23
C ILE A 69 6.67 -10.04 -18.83
N LEU A 70 6.59 -9.77 -17.53
CA LEU A 70 5.86 -8.65 -16.95
C LEU A 70 6.85 -7.70 -16.28
N ILE A 71 6.82 -6.43 -16.69
CA ILE A 71 7.65 -5.38 -16.09
C ILE A 71 6.73 -4.41 -15.35
N LEU A 72 7.01 -4.18 -14.07
CA LEU A 72 6.22 -3.34 -13.19
C LEU A 72 7.12 -2.28 -12.54
N ASP A 73 6.74 -1.03 -12.71
CA ASP A 73 7.43 0.12 -12.13
C ASP A 73 6.54 0.77 -11.06
N GLU A 74 6.95 0.66 -9.80
CA GLU A 74 6.25 1.14 -8.60
C GLU A 74 4.73 0.85 -8.59
N PRO A 75 4.30 -0.39 -8.86
CA PRO A 75 2.88 -0.68 -9.05
C PRO A 75 2.05 -0.47 -7.78
N THR A 76 2.67 -0.45 -6.60
CA THR A 76 1.95 -0.28 -5.33
C THR A 76 1.99 1.15 -4.77
N SER A 77 2.66 2.10 -5.43
CA SER A 77 2.89 3.46 -4.92
C SER A 77 1.61 4.25 -4.56
N ARG A 78 0.48 3.95 -5.21
CA ARG A 78 -0.82 4.61 -5.00
C ARG A 78 -1.82 3.76 -4.22
N LEU A 79 -1.39 2.60 -3.73
CA LEU A 79 -2.23 1.67 -2.99
C LEU A 79 -2.10 1.90 -1.48
N ASP A 80 -3.18 1.65 -0.76
CA ASP A 80 -3.08 1.48 0.69
C ASP A 80 -2.36 0.16 1.03
N PRO A 81 -1.89 -0.02 2.27
CA PRO A 81 -1.09 -1.19 2.63
C PRO A 81 -1.77 -2.53 2.35
N ILE A 82 -3.09 -2.63 2.53
CA ILE A 82 -3.84 -3.87 2.31
C ILE A 82 -3.90 -4.17 0.82
N ALA A 83 -4.34 -3.20 0.01
CA ALA A 83 -4.42 -3.36 -1.44
C ALA A 83 -3.05 -3.63 -2.07
N ALA A 84 -1.97 -3.06 -1.53
CA ALA A 84 -0.61 -3.32 -1.99
C ALA A 84 -0.18 -4.76 -1.71
N SER A 85 -0.45 -5.27 -0.51
CA SER A 85 -0.15 -6.66 -0.14
C SER A 85 -0.93 -7.66 -1.01
N ASP A 86 -2.22 -7.42 -1.23
CA ASP A 86 -3.06 -8.25 -2.10
C ASP A 86 -2.56 -8.23 -3.55
N PHE A 87 -2.10 -7.08 -4.03
CA PHE A 87 -1.53 -6.94 -5.39
C PHE A 87 -0.23 -7.73 -5.55
N ILE A 88 0.69 -7.63 -4.59
CA ILE A 88 1.94 -8.39 -4.59
C ILE A 88 1.65 -9.90 -4.50
N ALA A 89 0.73 -10.32 -3.64
CA ALA A 89 0.31 -11.72 -3.54
C ALA A 89 -0.24 -12.24 -4.88
N THR A 90 -1.01 -11.42 -5.60
CA THR A 90 -1.52 -11.74 -6.94
C THR A 90 -0.39 -11.92 -7.95
N ILE A 91 0.61 -11.04 -7.96
CA ILE A 91 1.79 -11.17 -8.84
C ILE A 91 2.55 -12.47 -8.53
N CYS A 92 2.78 -12.77 -7.25
CA CYS A 92 3.45 -14.01 -6.84
C CYS A 92 2.67 -15.27 -7.23
N LYS A 93 1.33 -15.22 -7.17
CA LYS A 93 0.45 -16.28 -7.66
C LYS A 93 0.63 -16.50 -9.16
N MET A 94 0.58 -15.42 -9.95
CA MET A 94 0.76 -15.47 -11.39
C MET A 94 2.12 -16.01 -11.81
N ASN A 95 3.21 -15.57 -11.14
CA ASN A 95 4.55 -16.08 -11.38
C ASN A 95 4.60 -17.62 -11.22
N ARG A 96 4.01 -18.15 -10.13
CA ARG A 96 4.00 -19.61 -9.85
C ARG A 96 3.08 -20.41 -10.77
N GLU A 97 1.87 -19.90 -11.04
CA GLU A 97 0.83 -20.66 -11.76
C GLU A 97 0.97 -20.53 -13.28
N LEU A 98 1.42 -19.39 -13.77
CA LEU A 98 1.52 -19.10 -15.20
C LEU A 98 2.96 -19.12 -15.72
N SER A 99 3.94 -19.45 -14.86
CA SER A 99 5.37 -19.41 -15.19
C SER A 99 5.84 -18.06 -15.76
N LEU A 100 5.20 -16.98 -15.30
CA LEU A 100 5.44 -15.63 -15.76
C LEU A 100 6.78 -15.10 -15.20
N THR A 101 7.66 -14.60 -16.06
CA THR A 101 8.85 -13.87 -15.60
C THR A 101 8.45 -12.47 -15.17
N VAL A 102 8.78 -12.07 -13.92
CA VAL A 102 8.41 -10.76 -13.37
C VAL A 102 9.66 -9.97 -13.05
N ILE A 103 9.69 -8.73 -13.53
CA ILE A 103 10.66 -7.70 -13.12
C ILE A 103 9.86 -6.59 -12.45
N ILE A 104 10.19 -6.28 -11.20
CA ILE A 104 9.48 -5.27 -10.43
C ILE A 104 10.46 -4.29 -9.80
N ALA A 105 10.25 -2.99 -10.01
CA ALA A 105 10.90 -1.93 -9.28
C ALA A 105 9.97 -1.46 -8.16
N GLU A 106 10.40 -1.51 -6.90
CA GLU A 106 9.58 -1.18 -5.75
C GLU A 106 10.41 -0.73 -4.55
N HIS A 107 9.75 0.01 -3.65
CA HIS A 107 10.33 0.47 -2.39
C HIS A 107 9.87 -0.35 -1.17
N ARG A 108 8.86 -1.22 -1.32
CA ARG A 108 8.29 -2.06 -0.25
C ARG A 108 9.04 -3.37 -0.11
N LEU A 109 10.25 -3.30 0.44
CA LEU A 109 11.16 -4.44 0.51
C LEU A 109 10.71 -5.52 1.49
N GLU A 110 9.90 -5.20 2.51
CA GLU A 110 9.40 -6.19 3.48
C GLU A 110 8.53 -7.28 2.83
N GLU A 111 7.78 -6.93 1.79
CA GLU A 111 6.88 -7.85 1.12
C GLU A 111 7.54 -8.56 -0.06
N LEU A 112 8.48 -7.90 -0.73
CA LEU A 112 9.11 -8.42 -1.96
C LEU A 112 10.35 -9.27 -1.71
N LEU A 113 11.25 -8.88 -0.79
CA LEU A 113 12.48 -9.63 -0.53
C LEU A 113 12.24 -11.11 -0.19
N PRO A 114 11.21 -11.49 0.60
CA PRO A 114 10.95 -12.88 0.91
C PRO A 114 10.52 -13.74 -0.28
N VAL A 115 10.02 -13.13 -1.35
CA VAL A 115 9.44 -13.82 -2.52
C VAL A 115 10.25 -13.66 -3.80
N ALA A 116 11.26 -12.79 -3.78
CA ALA A 116 12.14 -12.57 -4.92
C ALA A 116 13.19 -13.70 -5.06
N ASP A 117 13.49 -14.08 -6.29
CA ASP A 117 14.58 -15.01 -6.61
C ASP A 117 15.94 -14.29 -6.67
N SER A 118 15.93 -13.04 -7.16
CA SER A 118 17.12 -12.20 -7.32
C SER A 118 16.80 -10.76 -7.08
N VAL A 119 17.77 -10.01 -6.56
CA VAL A 119 17.66 -8.57 -6.28
C VAL A 119 18.79 -7.83 -6.95
N THR A 120 18.43 -6.76 -7.67
CA THR A 120 19.39 -5.81 -8.23
C THR A 120 19.23 -4.48 -7.52
N VAL A 121 20.29 -3.97 -6.96
CA VAL A 121 20.33 -2.64 -6.32
C VAL A 121 21.03 -1.66 -7.26
N MET A 122 20.36 -0.54 -7.51
CA MET A 122 20.88 0.51 -8.40
C MET A 122 21.09 1.81 -7.66
N GLU A 123 22.17 2.49 -8.01
CA GLU A 123 22.49 3.83 -7.52
C GLU A 123 23.17 4.64 -8.63
N ASN A 124 22.75 5.90 -8.78
CA ASN A 124 23.33 6.81 -9.80
C ASN A 124 23.44 6.19 -11.20
N GLY A 125 22.41 5.42 -11.61
CA GLY A 125 22.35 4.76 -12.92
C GLY A 125 23.27 3.54 -13.08
N ARG A 126 23.86 3.05 -11.97
CA ARG A 126 24.74 1.88 -11.98
C ARG A 126 24.20 0.76 -11.09
N VAL A 127 24.41 -0.47 -11.49
CA VAL A 127 24.16 -1.63 -10.63
C VAL A 127 25.30 -1.71 -9.62
N ILE A 128 24.97 -1.57 -8.34
CA ILE A 128 25.93 -1.65 -7.24
C ILE A 128 25.92 -3.03 -6.57
N ALA A 129 24.81 -3.77 -6.64
CA ALA A 129 24.72 -5.15 -6.21
C ALA A 129 23.73 -5.92 -7.08
N ALA A 130 24.02 -7.18 -7.36
CA ALA A 130 23.12 -8.17 -7.94
C ALA A 130 23.36 -9.50 -7.21
N CYS A 131 22.36 -9.99 -6.46
CA CYS A 131 22.55 -11.12 -5.54
C CYS A 131 21.21 -11.74 -5.11
N ALA A 132 21.29 -12.85 -4.39
CA ALA A 132 20.14 -13.42 -3.72
C ALA A 132 19.61 -12.47 -2.62
N PRO A 133 18.30 -12.46 -2.32
CA PRO A 133 17.71 -11.56 -1.31
C PRO A 133 18.40 -11.58 0.05
N ARG A 134 18.86 -12.74 0.50
CA ARG A 134 19.54 -12.91 1.80
C ARG A 134 20.95 -12.31 1.85
N GLU A 135 21.55 -12.03 0.71
CA GLU A 135 22.90 -11.46 0.60
C GLU A 135 22.87 -9.92 0.51
N VAL A 136 21.70 -9.33 0.23
CA VAL A 136 21.56 -7.88 -0.05
C VAL A 136 22.13 -7.04 1.08
N SER A 137 21.82 -7.39 2.33
CA SER A 137 22.30 -6.64 3.49
C SER A 137 23.81 -6.63 3.62
N GLY A 138 24.43 -7.82 3.46
CA GLY A 138 25.90 -7.97 3.50
C GLY A 138 26.58 -7.22 2.35
N ARG A 139 26.01 -7.25 1.13
CA ARG A 139 26.53 -6.51 -0.02
C ARG A 139 26.45 -5.01 0.20
N LEU A 140 25.33 -4.49 0.67
CA LEU A 140 25.14 -3.07 0.95
C LEU A 140 26.07 -2.55 2.06
N LYS A 141 26.40 -3.39 3.03
CA LYS A 141 27.31 -3.05 4.13
C LYS A 141 28.75 -2.79 3.66
N VAL A 142 29.20 -3.53 2.65
CA VAL A 142 30.54 -3.38 2.06
C VAL A 142 30.63 -2.10 1.20
N ILE A 143 29.50 -1.70 0.58
CA ILE A 143 29.40 -0.48 -0.24
C ILE A 143 29.05 0.68 0.70
N SER A 144 30.01 1.11 1.49
CA SER A 144 29.87 1.92 2.72
C SER A 144 29.18 3.30 2.62
N GLU A 145 28.88 3.79 1.43
CA GLU A 145 28.24 5.09 1.23
C GLU A 145 26.70 5.06 1.44
N ASN A 146 26.10 3.88 1.57
CA ASN A 146 24.64 3.69 1.53
C ASN A 146 23.97 3.18 2.80
N GLN A 147 24.29 3.77 3.95
CA GLN A 147 23.56 3.48 5.20
C GLN A 147 22.05 3.72 5.08
N ARG A 148 21.61 4.61 4.18
CA ARG A 148 20.18 4.89 3.95
C ARG A 148 19.45 3.68 3.35
N MET A 149 20.07 2.94 2.44
CA MET A 149 19.45 1.74 1.85
C MET A 149 19.33 0.60 2.86
N LEU A 150 20.28 0.47 3.79
CA LEU A 150 20.15 -0.49 4.89
C LEU A 150 18.92 -0.22 5.77
N SER A 151 18.53 1.05 5.94
CA SER A 151 17.34 1.41 6.71
C SER A 151 16.02 1.03 6.03
N ALA A 152 16.02 0.83 4.72
CA ALA A 152 14.86 0.40 3.93
C ALA A 152 14.64 -1.13 3.94
N LEU A 153 15.64 -1.90 4.39
CA LEU A 153 15.54 -3.36 4.48
C LEU A 153 14.49 -3.79 5.53
N PRO A 154 13.94 -5.01 5.42
CA PRO A 154 13.01 -5.56 6.39
C PRO A 154 13.52 -5.47 7.83
N SER A 155 12.60 -5.28 8.75
CA SER A 155 12.92 -5.10 10.19
C SER A 155 13.74 -6.27 10.74
N ALA A 156 13.41 -7.51 10.35
CA ALA A 156 14.16 -8.71 10.73
C ALA A 156 15.60 -8.67 10.23
N THR A 157 15.82 -8.29 8.97
CA THR A 157 17.14 -8.12 8.35
C THR A 157 17.96 -7.04 9.06
N ARG A 158 17.34 -5.89 9.37
CA ARG A 158 18.01 -4.80 10.08
C ARG A 158 18.46 -5.17 11.49
N ILE A 159 17.64 -5.94 12.21
CA ILE A 159 18.00 -6.46 13.55
C ILE A 159 19.16 -7.43 13.44
N PHE A 160 19.10 -8.39 12.51
CA PHE A 160 20.17 -9.32 12.24
C PHE A 160 21.51 -8.62 11.97
N GLU A 161 21.51 -7.62 11.10
CA GLU A 161 22.70 -6.83 10.74
C GLU A 161 23.27 -6.04 11.93
N LYS A 162 22.40 -5.49 12.77
CA LYS A 162 22.83 -4.74 13.97
C LYS A 162 23.45 -5.65 15.03
N LEU A 163 22.96 -6.88 15.16
CA LEU A 163 23.50 -7.84 16.11
C LEU A 163 24.85 -8.40 15.65
N GLY A 164 25.10 -8.47 14.34
CA GLY A 164 26.35 -8.97 13.79
C GLY A 164 26.65 -10.43 14.15
N LEU A 165 25.63 -11.23 14.49
CA LEU A 165 25.78 -12.63 14.85
C LEU A 165 25.81 -13.51 13.60
N PRO A 166 26.53 -14.64 13.63
CA PRO A 166 26.57 -15.56 12.52
C PRO A 166 25.19 -16.23 12.30
N GLY A 167 24.85 -16.49 11.06
CA GLY A 167 23.60 -17.17 10.71
C GLY A 167 23.10 -16.81 9.31
N ILE A 168 21.93 -17.35 9.00
CA ILE A 168 21.22 -17.03 7.75
C ILE A 168 20.43 -15.75 7.97
N CYS A 169 20.61 -14.75 7.11
CA CYS A 169 19.92 -13.49 7.17
C CYS A 169 18.39 -13.68 7.07
N PRO A 170 17.61 -13.31 8.08
CA PRO A 170 16.16 -13.45 8.06
C PRO A 170 15.53 -12.38 7.17
N LEU A 171 14.55 -12.76 6.35
CA LEU A 171 13.78 -11.86 5.48
C LEU A 171 12.36 -11.61 6.00
N THR A 172 11.87 -12.49 6.89
CA THR A 172 10.52 -12.38 7.46
C THR A 172 10.57 -12.21 8.98
N VAL A 173 9.49 -11.69 9.54
CA VAL A 173 9.34 -11.56 11.00
C VAL A 173 9.45 -12.92 11.70
N ARG A 174 8.89 -13.98 11.10
CA ARG A 174 8.97 -15.35 11.64
C ARG A 174 10.42 -15.81 11.71
N GLU A 175 11.16 -15.68 10.61
CA GLU A 175 12.59 -16.07 10.58
C GLU A 175 13.42 -15.24 11.56
N GLY A 176 13.11 -13.93 11.68
CA GLY A 176 13.76 -13.05 12.65
C GLY A 176 13.51 -13.48 14.10
N ARG A 177 12.29 -13.88 14.40
CA ARG A 177 11.94 -14.43 15.71
C ARG A 177 12.68 -15.74 16.01
N ASP A 178 12.67 -16.67 15.06
CA ASP A 178 13.38 -17.95 15.19
C ASP A 178 14.89 -17.74 15.39
N PHE A 179 15.46 -16.75 14.70
CA PHE A 179 16.86 -16.36 14.87
C PHE A 179 17.13 -15.82 16.29
N LEU A 180 16.30 -14.93 16.79
CA LEU A 180 16.44 -14.36 18.12
C LEU A 180 16.24 -15.42 19.22
N GLU A 181 15.28 -16.30 19.07
CA GLU A 181 15.06 -17.41 20.01
C GLU A 181 16.25 -18.35 20.08
N LYS A 182 16.89 -18.68 18.93
CA LYS A 182 18.10 -19.49 18.89
C LYS A 182 19.32 -18.78 19.50
N SER A 183 19.43 -17.47 19.28
CA SER A 183 20.60 -16.69 19.74
C SER A 183 20.53 -16.30 21.22
N PHE A 184 19.31 -16.04 21.72
CA PHE A 184 19.07 -15.47 23.06
C PHE A 184 18.03 -16.24 23.88
N GLY A 185 17.61 -17.44 23.43
CA GLY A 185 16.58 -18.23 24.11
C GLY A 185 16.94 -18.46 25.58
N GLY A 186 16.04 -18.02 26.50
CA GLY A 186 16.25 -18.07 27.95
C GLY A 186 16.96 -16.86 28.56
N ALA A 187 17.45 -15.90 27.76
CA ALA A 187 17.95 -14.64 28.30
C ALA A 187 16.80 -13.78 28.84
N PRO A 188 16.91 -13.15 30.01
CA PRO A 188 15.90 -12.25 30.51
C PRO A 188 15.80 -11.02 29.59
N ILE A 189 14.63 -10.79 29.04
CA ILE A 189 14.36 -9.59 28.25
C ILE A 189 14.15 -8.45 29.26
N ALA A 190 14.96 -7.38 29.13
CA ALA A 190 14.74 -6.17 29.91
C ALA A 190 13.35 -5.61 29.58
N GLU A 191 12.53 -5.43 30.61
CA GLU A 191 11.19 -4.86 30.47
C GLU A 191 11.31 -3.42 29.95
N TYR A 192 10.87 -3.17 28.73
CA TYR A 192 10.80 -1.82 28.20
C TYR A 192 9.65 -1.09 28.89
N LYS A 193 9.98 -0.18 29.78
CA LYS A 193 8.99 0.72 30.38
C LYS A 193 8.68 1.83 29.39
N GLU A 194 7.51 1.76 28.76
CA GLU A 194 7.00 2.87 27.97
C GLU A 194 6.91 4.12 28.87
N LYS A 195 7.44 5.23 28.39
CA LYS A 195 7.19 6.51 29.04
C LYS A 195 5.70 6.80 28.87
N PRO A 196 4.96 7.09 29.96
CA PRO A 196 3.56 7.44 29.84
C PRO A 196 3.42 8.63 28.90
N TYR A 197 2.56 8.48 27.89
CA TYR A 197 2.25 9.57 26.99
C TYR A 197 1.46 10.62 27.77
N THR A 198 2.06 11.79 27.95
CA THR A 198 1.41 12.95 28.57
C THR A 198 1.05 13.95 27.49
N HIS A 199 -0.24 14.18 27.29
CA HIS A 199 -0.75 15.26 26.44
C HIS A 199 -1.27 16.42 27.30
N SER A 200 -1.45 17.59 26.67
CA SER A 200 -2.18 18.71 27.25
C SER A 200 -3.63 18.29 27.58
N ASP A 201 -4.19 18.84 28.65
CA ASP A 201 -5.64 18.68 28.93
C ASP A 201 -6.52 19.48 27.95
N SER A 202 -5.91 20.40 27.21
CA SER A 202 -6.59 21.24 26.22
C SER A 202 -6.75 20.52 24.87
N ALA A 203 -7.99 20.37 24.40
CA ALA A 203 -8.25 19.82 23.09
C ALA A 203 -8.04 20.87 22.00
N ALA A 204 -7.13 20.60 21.08
CA ALA A 204 -6.94 21.39 19.88
C ALA A 204 -8.05 21.16 18.85
N ILE A 205 -8.48 19.89 18.69
CA ILE A 205 -9.52 19.50 17.72
C ILE A 205 -10.49 18.54 18.39
N GLU A 206 -11.80 18.76 18.20
CA GLU A 206 -12.82 17.85 18.66
C GLU A 206 -13.93 17.69 17.61
N LEU A 207 -14.12 16.47 17.13
CA LEU A 207 -15.28 16.05 16.38
C LEU A 207 -16.24 15.30 17.31
N LYS A 208 -17.53 15.66 17.32
CA LYS A 208 -18.57 14.97 18.08
C LYS A 208 -19.70 14.54 17.16
N ASN A 209 -19.85 13.22 16.97
CA ASN A 209 -20.94 12.60 16.22
C ASN A 209 -21.12 13.25 14.84
N VAL A 210 -20.03 13.45 14.10
CA VAL A 210 -20.04 14.16 12.81
C VAL A 210 -20.52 13.21 11.71
N TRP A 211 -21.48 13.72 10.92
CA TRP A 211 -22.01 13.06 9.74
C TRP A 211 -21.79 13.95 8.53
N PHE A 212 -21.30 13.36 7.44
CA PHE A 212 -21.05 14.09 6.20
C PHE A 212 -21.32 13.22 4.98
N ARG A 213 -21.92 13.82 3.96
CA ARG A 213 -22.05 13.32 2.59
C ARG A 213 -21.81 14.47 1.62
N TYR A 214 -21.31 14.16 0.43
CA TYR A 214 -21.05 15.19 -0.58
C TYR A 214 -22.34 15.76 -1.18
N GLU A 215 -23.34 14.91 -1.43
CA GLU A 215 -24.65 15.29 -1.96
C GLU A 215 -25.77 14.59 -1.16
N ARG A 216 -26.98 15.16 -1.18
CA ARG A 216 -28.11 14.64 -0.39
C ARG A 216 -28.53 13.21 -0.74
N ASN A 217 -28.36 12.82 -2.01
CA ASN A 217 -28.70 11.51 -2.57
C ASN A 217 -27.55 10.50 -2.51
N LEU A 218 -26.35 10.93 -2.08
CA LEU A 218 -25.19 10.04 -1.94
C LEU A 218 -25.12 9.45 -0.53
N PRO A 219 -24.49 8.27 -0.37
CA PRO A 219 -24.26 7.65 0.92
C PRO A 219 -23.37 8.51 1.83
N ASP A 220 -23.57 8.35 3.13
CA ASP A 220 -22.73 9.02 4.12
C ASP A 220 -21.28 8.52 4.08
N VAL A 221 -20.35 9.45 3.95
CA VAL A 221 -18.91 9.21 3.99
C VAL A 221 -18.40 9.20 5.43
N LEU A 222 -18.86 10.16 6.26
CA LEU A 222 -18.64 10.14 7.70
C LEU A 222 -19.93 9.75 8.40
N LYS A 223 -19.85 8.77 9.30
CA LYS A 223 -20.99 8.19 10.01
C LYS A 223 -20.73 8.23 11.51
N SER A 224 -21.28 9.27 12.18
CA SER A 224 -21.12 9.48 13.62
C SER A 224 -19.65 9.54 14.07
N THR A 225 -18.78 10.12 13.24
CA THR A 225 -17.35 10.20 13.51
C THR A 225 -17.07 11.09 14.70
N SER A 226 -16.35 10.56 15.68
CA SER A 226 -15.91 11.29 16.86
C SER A 226 -14.42 11.05 17.07
N LEU A 227 -13.67 12.12 17.30
CA LEU A 227 -12.25 12.08 17.65
C LEU A 227 -11.89 13.33 18.47
N LYS A 228 -10.83 13.21 19.23
CA LYS A 228 -10.27 14.31 20.01
C LYS A 228 -8.78 14.30 19.85
N VAL A 229 -8.20 15.45 19.51
CA VAL A 229 -6.76 15.67 19.37
C VAL A 229 -6.36 16.77 20.34
N PHE A 230 -5.30 16.54 21.12
CA PHE A 230 -4.85 17.48 22.13
C PHE A 230 -3.76 18.41 21.58
N GLU A 231 -3.54 19.52 22.26
CA GLU A 231 -2.49 20.46 21.88
C GLU A 231 -1.11 19.82 21.99
N GLY A 232 -0.29 19.98 20.94
CA GLY A 232 1.04 19.38 20.85
C GLY A 232 1.05 17.89 20.50
N GLU A 233 -0.13 17.28 20.28
CA GLU A 233 -0.23 15.87 19.90
C GLU A 233 0.04 15.65 18.41
N SER A 234 0.79 14.59 18.08
CA SER A 234 0.90 14.06 16.72
C SER A 234 -0.13 12.95 16.55
N TYR A 235 -1.24 13.24 15.88
CA TYR A 235 -2.37 12.33 15.71
C TYR A 235 -2.42 11.75 14.29
N PHE A 236 -2.38 10.42 14.16
CA PHE A 236 -2.39 9.74 12.89
C PHE A 236 -3.74 9.09 12.60
N VAL A 237 -4.30 9.35 11.40
CA VAL A 237 -5.54 8.76 10.93
C VAL A 237 -5.21 7.63 9.95
N LEU A 238 -5.42 6.39 10.36
CA LEU A 238 -5.16 5.20 9.56
C LEU A 238 -6.44 4.63 8.95
N GLY A 239 -6.31 3.91 7.85
CA GLY A 239 -7.41 3.20 7.17
C GLY A 239 -7.15 3.04 5.69
N GLY A 240 -7.91 2.19 5.01
CA GLY A 240 -7.85 1.94 3.57
C GLY A 240 -8.23 3.17 2.73
N ASN A 241 -8.06 3.05 1.41
CA ASN A 241 -8.50 4.10 0.49
C ASN A 241 -10.04 4.19 0.43
N GLY A 242 -10.58 5.41 0.33
CA GLY A 242 -12.02 5.65 0.26
C GLY A 242 -12.79 5.61 1.58
N VAL A 243 -12.16 5.31 2.72
CA VAL A 243 -12.85 5.23 4.04
C VAL A 243 -13.19 6.59 4.67
N GLY A 244 -12.88 7.70 4.00
CA GLY A 244 -13.25 9.03 4.48
C GLY A 244 -12.17 9.82 5.23
N LYS A 245 -10.89 9.37 5.25
CA LYS A 245 -9.79 10.11 5.91
C LYS A 245 -9.67 11.55 5.42
N THR A 246 -9.54 11.75 4.12
CA THR A 246 -9.45 13.08 3.49
C THR A 246 -10.71 13.91 3.74
N THR A 247 -11.87 13.27 3.76
CA THR A 247 -13.15 13.92 4.07
C THR A 247 -13.19 14.41 5.53
N ALA A 248 -12.71 13.59 6.48
CA ALA A 248 -12.60 13.98 7.89
C ALA A 248 -11.65 15.16 8.07
N LEU A 249 -10.48 15.13 7.41
CA LEU A 249 -9.53 16.24 7.41
C LEU A 249 -10.15 17.49 6.78
N GLY A 250 -10.91 17.36 5.68
CA GLY A 250 -11.64 18.46 5.05
C GLY A 250 -12.71 19.08 5.96
N VAL A 251 -13.36 18.27 6.80
CA VAL A 251 -14.30 18.79 7.81
C VAL A 251 -13.57 19.53 8.93
N ILE A 252 -12.42 19.02 9.38
CA ILE A 252 -11.58 19.68 10.38
C ILE A 252 -11.03 21.01 9.84
N ALA A 253 -10.58 21.03 8.58
CA ALA A 253 -10.08 22.24 7.92
C ALA A 253 -11.17 23.25 7.53
N GLY A 254 -12.47 22.92 7.74
CA GLY A 254 -13.58 23.81 7.36
C GLY A 254 -13.90 23.85 5.88
N LEU A 255 -13.21 23.05 5.04
CA LEU A 255 -13.47 22.93 3.60
C LEU A 255 -14.81 22.23 3.33
N ASN A 256 -15.17 21.28 4.18
CA ASN A 256 -16.40 20.51 4.11
C ASN A 256 -17.31 20.86 5.31
N SER A 257 -18.60 21.12 5.07
CA SER A 257 -19.56 21.39 6.13
C SER A 257 -20.34 20.13 6.48
N ALA A 258 -20.13 19.59 7.69
CA ALA A 258 -20.94 18.49 8.21
C ALA A 258 -22.40 18.92 8.39
N TYR A 259 -23.34 18.06 7.98
CA TYR A 259 -24.77 18.34 8.13
C TYR A 259 -25.29 17.98 9.54
N ARG A 260 -24.55 17.15 10.28
CA ARG A 260 -24.88 16.77 11.66
C ARG A 260 -23.61 16.60 12.48
N GLY A 261 -23.68 16.86 13.78
CA GLY A 261 -22.55 16.80 14.71
C GLY A 261 -21.93 18.17 14.99
N LYS A 262 -20.79 18.15 15.68
CA LYS A 262 -20.07 19.38 16.06
C LYS A 262 -18.59 19.22 15.74
N THR A 263 -17.99 20.26 15.16
CA THR A 263 -16.54 20.40 14.96
C THR A 263 -16.08 21.62 15.75
N VAL A 264 -15.15 21.40 16.68
CA VAL A 264 -14.59 22.44 17.55
C VAL A 264 -13.08 22.46 17.31
N ILE A 265 -12.49 23.62 17.10
CA ILE A 265 -11.08 23.86 16.91
C ILE A 265 -10.66 24.91 17.93
N LEU A 266 -9.63 24.62 18.74
CA LEU A 266 -9.13 25.51 19.79
C LEU A 266 -10.27 26.13 20.63
N GLY A 267 -11.22 25.29 21.03
CA GLY A 267 -12.37 25.71 21.86
C GLY A 267 -13.51 26.44 21.15
N LYS A 268 -13.35 26.82 19.85
CA LYS A 268 -14.37 27.52 19.07
C LYS A 268 -14.99 26.60 18.01
N LYS A 269 -16.28 26.79 17.71
CA LYS A 269 -16.92 26.03 16.62
C LYS A 269 -16.32 26.44 15.28
N ILE A 270 -16.12 25.48 14.38
CA ILE A 270 -15.54 25.72 13.05
C ILE A 270 -16.29 26.80 12.24
N LYS A 271 -17.60 26.94 12.47
CA LYS A 271 -18.43 27.97 11.83
C LYS A 271 -18.06 29.40 12.23
N GLU A 272 -17.42 29.59 13.39
CA GLU A 272 -17.01 30.90 13.90
C GLU A 272 -15.70 31.40 13.24
N TYR A 273 -14.96 30.51 12.56
CA TYR A 273 -13.77 30.86 11.78
C TYR A 273 -14.08 31.29 10.34
N ARG A 274 -15.35 31.21 9.88
CA ARG A 274 -15.75 31.63 8.54
C ARG A 274 -15.73 33.15 8.47
N GLY A 275 -14.67 33.73 7.95
CA GLY A 275 -14.49 35.17 7.76
C GLY A 275 -13.03 35.64 7.91
N ALA A 276 -12.11 34.74 8.23
CA ALA A 276 -10.68 35.05 8.42
C ALA A 276 -9.76 34.19 7.51
N ALA A 277 -10.25 33.83 6.32
CA ALA A 277 -9.44 33.15 5.28
C ALA A 277 -9.56 33.95 3.99
#